data_78a3bf31b9cf5cc95cc0e2c79d7342ac
#
_entry.id   78a3bf31b9cf5cc95cc0e2c79d7342ac
#
_cell.length_a   1.000
_cell.length_b   1.000
_cell.length_c   1.000
_cell.angle_alpha   90.00
_cell.angle_beta   90.00
_cell.angle_gamma   90.00
#
_symmetry.space_group_name_H-M   'P 1'
#
loop_
_entity.id
_entity.type
_entity.pdbx_description
1 polymer ?
#
loop_
_entity_poly.entity_id
_entity_poly.type
_entity_poly.pdbx_seq_one_letter_code
_entity_poly.pdbx_strand_id
1 'polypeptide(L)'
;MSCTYFASQAAELQGLPISFTTIKKTACQQTSNSFQCLGFQPFVIHDMETLCTAEKTLVAKLVANGVQNKEAEVRIFHCCQCTSVETVTELTEFAKSIPGFASLDLNDQVTLLKYGVYEAIFAMLSSVMNKDGMLVAYGNGFITREFLKSLRKPFCDIMEPKFDFAMKFNALELDDSDISLFVAAIICCGGKSLISRRCQGTYGLPS
;
A
#
# COMPACT_ATOMS: atom_id res chain seq x y z
N MET A 1 15.24 21.95 -2.58
CA MET A 1 14.25 21.59 -3.63
C MET A 1 12.92 21.35 -2.96
N SER A 2 11.84 21.96 -3.43
CA SER A 2 10.53 21.75 -2.82
C SER A 2 9.95 20.41 -3.30
N CYS A 3 9.13 19.77 -2.47
CA CYS A 3 8.42 18.53 -2.84
C CYS A 3 7.63 18.67 -4.15
N THR A 4 7.20 19.87 -4.48
CA THR A 4 6.52 20.22 -5.73
C THR A 4 7.35 20.00 -6.99
N TYR A 5 8.68 20.18 -6.94
CA TYR A 5 9.53 19.94 -8.10
C TYR A 5 9.61 18.45 -8.47
N PHE A 6 9.78 17.60 -7.47
CA PHE A 6 9.81 16.13 -7.70
C PHE A 6 8.43 15.60 -8.13
N ALA A 7 7.37 16.17 -7.56
CA ALA A 7 6.01 15.78 -7.92
C ALA A 7 5.69 16.10 -9.41
N SER A 8 6.13 17.23 -9.94
CA SER A 8 5.86 17.59 -11.35
C SER A 8 6.58 16.68 -12.35
N GLN A 9 7.76 16.17 -12.00
CA GLN A 9 8.51 15.26 -12.89
C GLN A 9 8.06 13.80 -12.77
N ALA A 10 7.50 13.39 -11.63
CA ALA A 10 6.96 12.05 -11.46
C ALA A 10 5.71 11.77 -12.33
N ALA A 11 5.06 12.83 -12.86
CA ALA A 11 3.94 12.68 -13.80
C ALA A 11 4.32 11.99 -15.11
N GLU A 12 5.60 11.99 -15.48
CA GLU A 12 6.11 11.28 -16.67
C GLU A 12 6.36 9.79 -16.44
N LEU A 13 6.23 9.32 -15.20
CA LEU A 13 6.48 7.93 -14.84
C LEU A 13 5.26 7.05 -15.15
N GLN A 14 5.19 6.57 -16.36
CA GLN A 14 4.18 5.63 -16.86
C GLN A 14 4.44 4.20 -16.35
N GLY A 15 4.38 3.94 -15.07
CA GLY A 15 4.59 2.57 -14.63
C GLY A 15 4.56 2.35 -13.13
N LEU A 16 3.37 2.36 -12.56
CA LEU A 16 3.18 1.61 -11.33
C LEU A 16 3.38 0.13 -11.63
N PRO A 17 4.00 -0.63 -10.71
CA PRO A 17 4.11 -2.08 -10.83
C PRO A 17 2.76 -2.70 -11.19
N ILE A 18 2.78 -3.67 -12.07
CA ILE A 18 1.57 -4.32 -12.63
C ILE A 18 0.60 -4.79 -11.53
N SER A 19 1.11 -5.21 -10.37
CA SER A 19 0.32 -5.61 -9.20
C SER A 19 -0.61 -4.50 -8.69
N PHE A 20 -0.14 -3.26 -8.63
CA PHE A 20 -0.93 -2.11 -8.20
C PHE A 20 -2.01 -1.73 -9.20
N THR A 21 -1.71 -1.77 -10.48
CA THR A 21 -2.67 -1.45 -11.54
C THR A 21 -3.81 -2.46 -11.56
N THR A 22 -3.53 -3.75 -11.33
CA THR A 22 -4.54 -4.81 -11.31
C THR A 22 -5.44 -4.67 -10.08
N ILE A 23 -4.86 -4.46 -8.89
CA ILE A 23 -5.61 -4.27 -7.64
C ILE A 23 -6.49 -3.02 -7.71
N LYS A 24 -5.97 -1.91 -8.26
CA LYS A 24 -6.72 -0.65 -8.39
C LYS A 24 -7.87 -0.74 -9.37
N LYS A 25 -7.72 -1.41 -10.50
CA LYS A 25 -8.83 -1.60 -11.46
C LYS A 25 -10.00 -2.32 -10.81
N THR A 26 -9.72 -3.29 -9.94
CA THR A 26 -10.74 -4.02 -9.21
C THR A 26 -11.38 -3.15 -8.11
N ALA A 27 -10.59 -2.35 -7.39
CA ALA A 27 -11.09 -1.48 -6.32
C ALA A 27 -11.87 -0.26 -6.85
N CYS A 28 -11.43 0.38 -7.93
CA CYS A 28 -12.12 1.53 -8.53
C CYS A 28 -13.50 1.16 -9.09
N GLN A 29 -13.70 -0.09 -9.50
CA GLN A 29 -15.00 -0.60 -9.94
C GLN A 29 -15.97 -0.88 -8.78
N GLN A 30 -15.48 -0.94 -7.54
CA GLN A 30 -16.32 -1.19 -6.35
C GLN A 30 -17.07 0.02 -5.84
N THR A 31 -16.68 1.24 -6.22
CA THR A 31 -17.38 2.48 -5.82
C THR A 31 -18.68 2.73 -6.58
N SER A 32 -18.89 2.03 -7.68
CA SER A 32 -20.15 2.02 -8.41
C SER A 32 -20.65 0.58 -8.50
N ASN A 33 -21.81 0.27 -8.01
CA ASN A 33 -22.61 -0.96 -8.01
C ASN A 33 -22.40 -2.01 -9.13
N SER A 34 -21.17 -2.24 -9.60
CA SER A 34 -20.87 -3.08 -10.75
C SER A 34 -19.69 -4.04 -10.53
N PHE A 35 -19.83 -4.92 -9.52
CA PHE A 35 -19.05 -6.18 -9.50
C PHE A 35 -19.34 -7.06 -10.74
N GLN A 36 -20.26 -6.65 -11.58
CA GLN A 36 -20.77 -7.46 -12.69
C GLN A 36 -19.99 -7.36 -14.01
N CYS A 37 -19.05 -6.43 -14.18
CA CYS A 37 -18.48 -6.17 -15.51
C CYS A 37 -17.33 -7.07 -15.97
N LEU A 38 -16.73 -7.92 -15.12
CA LEU A 38 -15.57 -8.78 -15.51
C LEU A 38 -15.67 -10.26 -15.11
N GLY A 39 -16.81 -10.73 -14.63
CA GLY A 39 -17.01 -12.17 -14.32
C GLY A 39 -16.14 -12.72 -13.19
N PHE A 40 -15.31 -11.91 -12.54
CA PHE A 40 -14.46 -12.30 -11.42
C PHE A 40 -14.97 -11.66 -10.13
N GLN A 41 -15.50 -12.49 -9.24
CA GLN A 41 -15.89 -12.08 -7.89
C GLN A 41 -14.83 -12.57 -6.90
N PRO A 42 -14.27 -11.67 -6.05
CA PRO A 42 -13.38 -12.11 -4.99
C PRO A 42 -14.12 -12.98 -3.97
N PHE A 43 -13.41 -13.92 -3.39
CA PHE A 43 -13.95 -14.76 -2.32
C PHE A 43 -14.11 -13.91 -1.04
N VAL A 44 -15.32 -13.90 -0.49
CA VAL A 44 -15.64 -13.07 0.69
C VAL A 44 -15.28 -13.80 1.98
N ILE A 45 -14.44 -13.16 2.81
CA ILE A 45 -14.03 -13.65 4.13
C ILE A 45 -14.78 -12.80 5.17
N HIS A 46 -15.80 -13.39 5.80
CA HIS A 46 -16.66 -12.71 6.77
C HIS A 46 -16.77 -13.41 8.12
N ASP A 47 -16.16 -14.60 8.27
CA ASP A 47 -16.12 -15.38 9.49
C ASP A 47 -14.93 -16.35 9.49
N MET A 48 -14.77 -17.14 10.55
CA MET A 48 -13.68 -18.10 10.68
C MET A 48 -13.77 -19.25 9.68
N GLU A 49 -14.96 -19.66 9.27
CA GLU A 49 -15.17 -20.74 8.30
C GLU A 49 -14.70 -20.29 6.91
N THR A 50 -15.15 -19.12 6.46
CA THR A 50 -14.71 -18.55 5.18
C THR A 50 -13.24 -18.19 5.17
N LEU A 51 -12.67 -17.79 6.31
CA LEU A 51 -11.23 -17.59 6.45
C LEU A 51 -10.47 -18.90 6.19
N CYS A 52 -10.86 -19.99 6.85
CA CYS A 52 -10.23 -21.30 6.65
C CYS A 52 -10.37 -21.80 5.20
N THR A 53 -11.50 -21.55 4.57
CA THR A 53 -11.73 -21.89 3.16
C THR A 53 -10.83 -21.06 2.24
N ALA A 54 -10.72 -19.77 2.47
CA ALA A 54 -9.83 -18.87 1.73
C ALA A 54 -8.37 -19.29 1.87
N GLU A 55 -7.92 -19.62 3.07
CA GLU A 55 -6.56 -20.09 3.33
C GLU A 55 -6.20 -21.35 2.53
N LYS A 56 -7.14 -22.28 2.39
CA LYS A 56 -6.94 -23.50 1.60
C LYS A 56 -6.91 -23.26 0.09
N THR A 57 -7.66 -22.28 -0.39
CA THR A 57 -7.87 -22.07 -1.84
C THR A 57 -7.05 -20.91 -2.41
N LEU A 58 -6.90 -19.81 -1.66
CA LEU A 58 -6.28 -18.56 -2.14
C LEU A 58 -4.82 -18.41 -1.73
N VAL A 59 -4.42 -19.05 -0.63
CA VAL A 59 -3.11 -18.80 0.03
C VAL A 59 -2.36 -20.11 0.26
N ALA A 60 -2.47 -21.07 -0.66
CA ALA A 60 -1.84 -22.40 -0.57
C ALA A 60 -0.32 -22.35 -0.23
N LYS A 61 0.37 -21.26 -0.57
CA LYS A 61 1.80 -21.06 -0.24
C LYS A 61 2.04 -20.71 1.24
N LEU A 62 1.08 -20.09 1.93
CA LEU A 62 1.21 -19.75 3.35
C LEU A 62 1.11 -20.98 4.26
N VAL A 63 0.35 -21.95 3.82
CA VAL A 63 0.19 -23.26 4.49
C VAL A 63 1.52 -24.01 4.54
N ALA A 64 2.38 -23.86 3.55
CA ALA A 64 3.71 -24.49 3.50
C ALA A 64 4.71 -23.90 4.50
N ASN A 65 4.47 -22.72 5.07
CA ASN A 65 5.42 -21.98 5.90
C ASN A 65 5.22 -22.16 7.43
N GLY A 66 4.50 -23.18 7.87
CA GLY A 66 4.35 -23.50 9.30
C GLY A 66 3.43 -22.55 10.10
N VAL A 67 2.65 -21.71 9.43
CA VAL A 67 1.73 -20.74 10.05
C VAL A 67 0.39 -21.42 10.43
N GLN A 68 0.15 -22.64 9.99
CA GLN A 68 -1.11 -23.40 10.20
C GLN A 68 -1.52 -23.58 11.66
N ASN A 69 -0.55 -23.64 12.58
CA ASN A 69 -0.78 -23.89 14.01
C ASN A 69 -0.91 -22.57 14.81
N LYS A 70 -0.87 -21.41 14.15
CA LYS A 70 -1.07 -20.12 14.79
C LYS A 70 -2.55 -19.78 14.85
N GLU A 71 -2.92 -18.90 15.78
CA GLU A 71 -4.27 -18.39 15.86
C GLU A 71 -4.68 -17.62 14.59
N ALA A 72 -5.98 -17.58 14.31
CA ALA A 72 -6.51 -16.96 13.09
C ALA A 72 -6.05 -15.50 12.91
N GLU A 73 -6.04 -14.72 13.98
CA GLU A 73 -5.58 -13.34 13.97
C GLU A 73 -4.12 -13.21 13.54
N VAL A 74 -3.28 -14.09 14.06
CA VAL A 74 -1.85 -14.11 13.70
C VAL A 74 -1.67 -14.50 12.23
N ARG A 75 -2.45 -15.43 11.72
CA ARG A 75 -2.39 -15.84 10.30
C ARG A 75 -2.82 -14.69 9.38
N ILE A 76 -3.91 -13.99 9.71
CA ILE A 76 -4.38 -12.82 8.94
C ILE A 76 -3.28 -11.76 8.85
N PHE A 77 -2.73 -11.36 9.97
CA PHE A 77 -1.70 -10.30 10.01
C PHE A 77 -0.35 -10.74 9.45
N HIS A 78 -0.02 -12.03 9.55
CA HIS A 78 1.15 -12.56 8.85
C HIS A 78 1.01 -12.41 7.32
N CYS A 79 -0.15 -12.71 6.77
CA CYS A 79 -0.44 -12.49 5.35
C CYS A 79 -0.29 -11.01 4.96
N CYS A 80 -0.80 -10.09 5.78
CA CYS A 80 -0.62 -8.65 5.57
C CYS A 80 0.85 -8.24 5.61
N GLN A 81 1.65 -8.82 6.51
CA GLN A 81 3.09 -8.55 6.59
C GLN A 81 3.84 -9.02 5.34
N CYS A 82 3.52 -10.20 4.82
CA CYS A 82 4.13 -10.69 3.58
C CYS A 82 3.84 -9.75 2.40
N THR A 83 2.59 -9.29 2.26
CA THR A 83 2.21 -8.31 1.25
C THR A 83 2.95 -6.98 1.45
N SER A 84 3.13 -6.54 2.70
CA SER A 84 3.87 -5.31 3.00
C SER A 84 5.34 -5.41 2.60
N VAL A 85 6.00 -6.55 2.82
CA VAL A 85 7.39 -6.77 2.40
C VAL A 85 7.53 -6.66 0.88
N GLU A 86 6.63 -7.28 0.12
CA GLU A 86 6.60 -7.15 -1.34
C GLU A 86 6.38 -5.71 -1.77
N THR A 87 5.48 -4.99 -1.11
CA THR A 87 5.20 -3.58 -1.38
C THR A 87 6.41 -2.69 -1.10
N VAL A 88 7.17 -2.95 -0.03
CA VAL A 88 8.44 -2.23 0.24
C VAL A 88 9.43 -2.42 -0.90
N THR A 89 9.56 -3.63 -1.43
CA THR A 89 10.43 -3.91 -2.57
C THR A 89 9.99 -3.13 -3.81
N GLU A 90 8.70 -3.12 -4.12
CA GLU A 90 8.14 -2.36 -5.24
C GLU A 90 8.32 -0.85 -5.06
N LEU A 91 8.12 -0.32 -3.85
CA LEU A 91 8.34 1.08 -3.54
C LEU A 91 9.81 1.48 -3.65
N THR A 92 10.73 0.59 -3.34
CA THR A 92 12.16 0.81 -3.53
C THR A 92 12.50 0.97 -5.01
N GLU A 93 11.97 0.12 -5.87
CA GLU A 93 12.14 0.25 -7.32
C GLU A 93 11.45 1.52 -7.86
N PHE A 94 10.25 1.82 -7.38
CA PHE A 94 9.56 3.07 -7.72
C PHE A 94 10.39 4.30 -7.34
N ALA A 95 10.96 4.33 -6.15
CA ALA A 95 11.79 5.44 -5.68
C ALA A 95 12.99 5.69 -6.59
N LYS A 96 13.65 4.65 -7.09
CA LYS A 96 14.76 4.77 -8.05
C LYS A 96 14.34 5.47 -9.34
N SER A 97 13.09 5.37 -9.73
CA SER A 97 12.55 6.04 -10.91
C SER A 97 12.21 7.52 -10.67
N ILE A 98 12.17 7.97 -9.41
CA ILE A 98 11.95 9.39 -9.09
C ILE A 98 13.22 10.18 -9.49
N PRO A 99 13.08 11.21 -10.36
CA PRO A 99 14.23 12.00 -10.79
C PRO A 99 15.04 12.56 -9.61
N GLY A 100 16.33 12.31 -9.62
CA GLY A 100 17.26 12.78 -8.58
C GLY A 100 17.36 11.87 -7.35
N PHE A 101 16.47 10.90 -7.15
CA PHE A 101 16.55 10.00 -5.99
C PHE A 101 17.81 9.12 -6.05
N ALA A 102 18.09 8.50 -7.19
CA ALA A 102 19.26 7.63 -7.37
C ALA A 102 20.61 8.38 -7.30
N SER A 103 20.62 9.71 -7.45
CA SER A 103 21.81 10.54 -7.31
C SER A 103 22.10 10.95 -5.86
N LEU A 104 21.21 10.69 -4.92
CA LEU A 104 21.45 10.88 -3.49
C LEU A 104 22.48 9.89 -2.98
N ASP A 105 23.15 10.26 -1.88
CA ASP A 105 23.98 9.29 -1.12
C ASP A 105 23.13 8.07 -0.72
N LEU A 106 23.71 6.89 -0.76
CA LEU A 106 22.99 5.65 -0.48
C LEU A 106 22.36 5.62 0.92
N ASN A 107 23.03 6.22 1.92
CA ASN A 107 22.48 6.32 3.27
C ASN A 107 21.24 7.23 3.30
N ASP A 108 21.23 8.29 2.49
CA ASP A 108 20.10 9.19 2.37
C ASP A 108 18.93 8.49 1.66
N GLN A 109 19.19 7.70 0.61
CA GLN A 109 18.17 6.88 -0.04
C GLN A 109 17.53 5.90 0.95
N VAL A 110 18.34 5.18 1.73
CA VAL A 110 17.87 4.25 2.77
C VAL A 110 17.05 4.98 3.83
N THR A 111 17.49 6.15 4.26
CA THR A 111 16.78 6.96 5.26
C THR A 111 15.41 7.39 4.76
N LEU A 112 15.31 7.90 3.53
CA LEU A 112 14.03 8.30 2.94
C LEU A 112 13.06 7.12 2.86
N LEU A 113 13.52 5.98 2.40
CA LEU A 113 12.70 4.77 2.32
C LEU A 113 12.29 4.28 3.71
N LYS A 114 13.21 4.21 4.66
CA LYS A 114 12.94 3.75 6.03
C LYS A 114 11.77 4.51 6.68
N TYR A 115 11.69 5.81 6.49
CA TYR A 115 10.66 6.65 7.10
C TYR A 115 9.43 6.86 6.21
N GLY A 116 9.54 6.66 4.90
CA GLY A 116 8.47 6.91 3.95
C GLY A 116 7.63 5.69 3.56
N VAL A 117 8.21 4.48 3.53
CA VAL A 117 7.53 3.31 2.95
C VAL A 117 6.23 2.92 3.67
N TYR A 118 6.19 2.97 4.98
CA TYR A 118 4.96 2.60 5.73
C TYR A 118 3.84 3.61 5.53
N GLU A 119 4.15 4.88 5.49
CA GLU A 119 3.20 5.94 5.19
C GLU A 119 2.66 5.79 3.77
N ALA A 120 3.52 5.49 2.80
CA ALA A 120 3.13 5.19 1.42
C ALA A 120 2.25 3.94 1.33
N ILE A 121 2.59 2.85 2.04
CA ILE A 121 1.79 1.62 2.08
C ILE A 121 0.38 1.90 2.57
N PHE A 122 0.21 2.65 3.66
CA PHE A 122 -1.11 2.96 4.19
C PHE A 122 -1.93 3.88 3.26
N ALA A 123 -1.30 4.84 2.61
CA ALA A 123 -1.97 5.64 1.60
C ALA A 123 -2.45 4.78 0.42
N MET A 124 -1.60 3.89 -0.08
CA MET A 124 -1.92 2.99 -1.19
C MET A 124 -2.96 1.93 -0.82
N LEU A 125 -2.96 1.47 0.43
CA LEU A 125 -3.94 0.52 0.96
C LEU A 125 -5.37 1.04 0.84
N SER A 126 -5.58 2.37 0.89
CA SER A 126 -6.88 3.00 0.68
C SER A 126 -7.52 2.62 -0.66
N SER A 127 -6.71 2.34 -1.69
CA SER A 127 -7.19 1.93 -3.02
C SER A 127 -7.86 0.56 -3.05
N VAL A 128 -7.62 -0.29 -2.07
CA VAL A 128 -8.23 -1.63 -1.94
C VAL A 128 -9.26 -1.69 -0.82
N MET A 129 -9.56 -0.56 -0.19
CA MET A 129 -10.52 -0.43 0.91
C MET A 129 -11.79 0.29 0.46
N ASN A 130 -12.91 -0.17 0.98
CA ASN A 130 -14.17 0.55 1.02
C ASN A 130 -14.79 0.47 2.42
N LYS A 131 -15.98 1.04 2.62
CA LYS A 131 -16.66 1.04 3.93
C LYS A 131 -16.93 -0.37 4.49
N ASP A 132 -17.01 -1.38 3.62
CA ASP A 132 -17.43 -2.73 3.97
C ASP A 132 -16.25 -3.70 4.18
N GLY A 133 -15.06 -3.36 3.69
CA GLY A 133 -13.89 -4.21 3.83
C GLY A 133 -12.76 -3.87 2.87
N MET A 134 -11.87 -4.84 2.67
CA MET A 134 -10.70 -4.65 1.83
C MET A 134 -10.36 -5.90 1.01
N LEU A 135 -9.77 -5.69 -0.16
CA LEU A 135 -9.21 -6.76 -0.98
C LEU A 135 -7.94 -7.32 -0.33
N VAL A 136 -7.80 -8.61 -0.38
CA VAL A 136 -6.62 -9.36 0.09
C VAL A 136 -6.22 -10.41 -0.96
N ALA A 137 -5.07 -11.06 -0.77
CA ALA A 137 -4.58 -12.11 -1.66
C ALA A 137 -4.59 -11.67 -3.14
N TYR A 138 -3.95 -10.53 -3.42
CA TYR A 138 -3.85 -9.95 -4.79
C TYR A 138 -5.22 -9.71 -5.45
N GLY A 139 -6.23 -9.35 -4.67
CA GLY A 139 -7.58 -9.09 -5.14
C GLY A 139 -8.45 -10.34 -5.29
N ASN A 140 -7.94 -11.53 -4.98
CA ASN A 140 -8.71 -12.78 -5.04
C ASN A 140 -9.66 -12.96 -3.85
N GLY A 141 -9.40 -12.29 -2.74
CA GLY A 141 -10.22 -12.29 -1.55
C GLY A 141 -10.69 -10.90 -1.15
N PHE A 142 -11.76 -10.85 -0.40
CA PHE A 142 -12.29 -9.64 0.22
C PHE A 142 -12.62 -9.94 1.68
N ILE A 143 -11.86 -9.34 2.61
CA ILE A 143 -12.09 -9.48 4.03
C ILE A 143 -13.00 -8.36 4.54
N THR A 144 -14.08 -8.71 5.24
CA THR A 144 -15.03 -7.71 5.71
C THR A 144 -14.49 -6.91 6.90
N ARG A 145 -14.82 -5.62 6.94
CA ARG A 145 -14.50 -4.74 8.06
C ARG A 145 -15.09 -5.26 9.37
N GLU A 146 -16.35 -5.73 9.33
CA GLU A 146 -17.02 -6.30 10.51
C GLU A 146 -16.31 -7.54 11.05
N PHE A 147 -15.83 -8.41 10.18
CA PHE A 147 -15.04 -9.57 10.60
C PHE A 147 -13.74 -9.14 11.28
N LEU A 148 -13.01 -8.18 10.72
CA LEU A 148 -11.79 -7.64 11.35
C LEU A 148 -12.06 -7.01 12.72
N LYS A 149 -13.19 -6.33 12.90
CA LYS A 149 -13.62 -5.76 14.19
C LYS A 149 -14.03 -6.82 15.20
N SER A 150 -14.44 -7.99 14.76
CA SER A 150 -14.83 -9.13 15.63
C SER A 150 -13.64 -9.88 16.20
N LEU A 151 -12.44 -9.64 15.73
CA LEU A 151 -11.23 -10.29 16.23
C LEU A 151 -10.95 -9.87 17.67
N ARG A 152 -10.25 -10.73 18.41
CA ARG A 152 -9.86 -10.41 19.78
C ARG A 152 -8.87 -9.24 19.83
N LYS A 153 -8.87 -8.51 20.93
CA LYS A 153 -7.87 -7.46 21.16
C LYS A 153 -6.45 -8.02 21.26
N PRO A 154 -5.44 -7.32 20.75
CA PRO A 154 -5.48 -5.97 20.15
C PRO A 154 -5.81 -5.96 18.65
N PHE A 155 -6.03 -7.11 18.03
CA PHE A 155 -6.14 -7.27 16.58
C PHE A 155 -7.32 -6.51 15.97
N CYS A 156 -8.46 -6.44 16.65
CA CYS A 156 -9.65 -5.72 16.20
C CYS A 156 -9.42 -4.20 16.02
N ASP A 157 -8.42 -3.65 16.70
CA ASP A 157 -8.14 -2.21 16.69
C ASP A 157 -7.09 -1.79 15.64
N ILE A 158 -6.44 -2.75 14.97
CA ILE A 158 -5.29 -2.45 14.10
C ILE A 158 -5.73 -1.81 12.78
N MET A 159 -6.76 -2.36 12.14
CA MET A 159 -7.16 -1.92 10.81
C MET A 159 -8.21 -0.81 10.80
N GLU A 160 -8.95 -0.63 11.87
CA GLU A 160 -10.03 0.37 11.94
C GLU A 160 -9.56 1.80 11.65
N PRO A 161 -8.43 2.29 12.21
CA PRO A 161 -7.90 3.61 11.86
C PRO A 161 -7.51 3.72 10.38
N LYS A 162 -7.15 2.60 9.73
CA LYS A 162 -6.79 2.58 8.30
C LYS A 162 -8.05 2.70 7.44
N PHE A 163 -9.15 2.07 7.82
CA PHE A 163 -10.44 2.26 7.18
C PHE A 163 -10.93 3.70 7.31
N ASP A 164 -10.83 4.29 8.48
CA ASP A 164 -11.23 5.69 8.70
C ASP A 164 -10.42 6.66 7.83
N PHE A 165 -9.10 6.46 7.74
CA PHE A 165 -8.26 7.23 6.83
C PHE A 165 -8.67 6.99 5.38
N ALA A 166 -8.86 5.73 4.96
CA ALA A 166 -9.20 5.38 3.60
C ALA A 166 -10.50 6.01 3.13
N MET A 167 -11.52 6.07 4.00
CA MET A 167 -12.80 6.70 3.64
C MET A 167 -12.63 8.18 3.31
N LYS A 168 -11.82 8.91 4.07
CA LYS A 168 -11.51 10.32 3.80
C LYS A 168 -10.63 10.49 2.56
N PHE A 169 -9.61 9.65 2.42
CA PHE A 169 -8.68 9.69 1.31
C PHE A 169 -9.35 9.35 -0.02
N ASN A 170 -10.20 8.32 -0.04
CA ASN A 170 -10.95 7.92 -1.23
C ASN A 170 -11.99 8.96 -1.65
N ALA A 171 -12.51 9.76 -0.70
CA ALA A 171 -13.42 10.85 -0.98
C ALA A 171 -12.79 11.98 -1.80
N LEU A 172 -11.46 12.06 -1.86
CA LEU A 172 -10.73 12.99 -2.73
C LEU A 172 -10.79 12.61 -4.21
N GLU A 173 -11.22 11.39 -4.52
CA GLU A 173 -11.36 10.87 -5.90
C GLU A 173 -10.09 11.02 -6.75
N LEU A 174 -8.93 10.75 -6.13
CA LEU A 174 -7.63 10.83 -6.80
C LEU A 174 -7.49 9.71 -7.82
N ASP A 175 -6.93 10.02 -8.98
CA ASP A 175 -6.56 9.02 -9.98
C ASP A 175 -5.19 8.39 -9.71
N ASP A 176 -4.76 7.45 -10.54
CA ASP A 176 -3.49 6.74 -10.39
C ASP A 176 -2.29 7.68 -10.50
N SER A 177 -2.37 8.69 -11.35
CA SER A 177 -1.32 9.70 -11.50
C SER A 177 -1.19 10.55 -10.25
N ASP A 178 -2.30 10.99 -9.67
CA ASP A 178 -2.33 11.75 -8.43
C ASP A 178 -1.72 10.97 -7.27
N ILE A 179 -2.11 9.69 -7.12
CA ILE A 179 -1.61 8.83 -6.05
C ILE A 179 -0.12 8.55 -6.24
N SER A 180 0.35 8.37 -7.46
CA SER A 180 1.78 8.17 -7.74
C SER A 180 2.61 9.39 -7.34
N LEU A 181 2.13 10.59 -7.63
CA LEU A 181 2.76 11.85 -7.20
C LEU A 181 2.75 11.99 -5.68
N PHE A 182 1.65 11.64 -5.04
CA PHE A 182 1.52 11.65 -3.59
C PHE A 182 2.51 10.69 -2.92
N VAL A 183 2.63 9.47 -3.43
CA VAL A 183 3.61 8.47 -2.94
C VAL A 183 5.05 8.97 -3.14
N ALA A 184 5.37 9.54 -4.30
CA ALA A 184 6.68 10.14 -4.54
C ALA A 184 6.98 11.26 -3.53
N ALA A 185 6.00 12.12 -3.23
CA ALA A 185 6.14 13.16 -2.24
C ALA A 185 6.37 12.62 -0.82
N ILE A 186 5.65 11.55 -0.43
CA ILE A 186 5.86 10.87 0.86
C ILE A 186 7.30 10.37 0.97
N ILE A 187 7.80 9.66 -0.04
CA ILE A 187 9.15 9.10 -0.04
C ILE A 187 10.19 10.22 0.03
N CYS A 188 10.05 11.26 -0.77
CA CYS A 188 10.99 12.39 -0.79
C CYS A 188 10.96 13.26 0.48
N CYS A 189 9.89 13.22 1.25
CA CYS A 189 9.74 13.97 2.50
C CYS A 189 10.05 13.14 3.74
N GLY A 190 10.06 11.81 3.64
CA GLY A 190 10.37 10.92 4.75
C GLY A 190 11.79 11.15 5.28
N GLY A 191 11.94 11.31 6.60
CA GLY A 191 13.25 11.44 7.24
C GLY A 191 14.08 12.65 6.81
N LYS A 192 13.46 13.69 6.25
CA LYS A 192 14.14 14.87 5.70
C LYS A 192 15.10 15.57 6.65
N SER A 193 14.78 15.57 7.95
CA SER A 193 15.64 16.15 9.01
C SER A 193 16.93 15.35 9.26
N LEU A 194 16.99 14.11 8.79
CA LEU A 194 18.10 13.18 8.99
C LEU A 194 19.01 13.06 7.76
N ILE A 195 18.64 13.72 6.65
CA ILE A 195 19.40 13.67 5.40
C ILE A 195 20.67 14.52 5.52
N SER A 196 21.76 14.02 4.96
CA SER A 196 23.04 14.67 4.89
C SER A 196 22.94 16.07 4.27
N ARG A 197 23.48 17.09 4.95
CA ARG A 197 23.50 18.48 4.47
C ARG A 197 24.27 18.70 3.18
N ARG A 198 25.02 17.70 2.68
CA ARG A 198 25.75 17.79 1.40
C ARG A 198 24.88 18.08 0.20
N CYS A 199 23.60 17.66 0.24
CA CYS A 199 22.63 17.93 -0.83
C CYS A 199 22.06 19.35 -0.78
N GLN A 200 22.29 20.13 0.28
CA GLN A 200 21.77 21.49 0.43
C GLN A 200 22.71 22.57 -0.14
N GLY A 201 23.94 22.20 -0.55
CA GLY A 201 25.01 23.16 -0.89
C GLY A 201 25.21 23.47 -2.37
N THR A 202 24.43 22.91 -3.31
CA THR A 202 24.77 23.00 -4.75
C THR A 202 23.95 24.07 -5.52
N TYR A 203 23.22 24.93 -4.83
CA TYR A 203 22.56 26.08 -5.46
C TYR A 203 23.06 27.40 -4.83
N GLY A 204 24.39 27.64 -4.93
CA GLY A 204 24.91 28.99 -4.89
C GLY A 204 24.50 29.68 -6.19
N LEU A 205 23.67 30.72 -6.10
CA LEU A 205 23.44 31.65 -7.18
C LEU A 205 24.80 32.21 -7.62
N PRO A 206 25.14 32.25 -8.91
CA PRO A 206 26.27 33.01 -9.38
C PRO A 206 25.97 34.48 -9.13
N SER A 207 26.90 35.15 -8.44
CA SER A 207 26.95 36.59 -8.29
C SER A 207 27.14 37.28 -9.63
#